data_64178037d03286e8b8175a6a85980bc6
#
_entry.id   64178037d03286e8b8175a6a85980bc6
#
_cell.length_a   1.000
_cell.length_b   1.000
_cell.length_c   1.000
_cell.angle_alpha   90.00
_cell.angle_beta   90.00
_cell.angle_gamma   90.00
#
_symmetry.space_group_name_H-M   'P 1'
#
loop_
_entity.id
_entity.type
_entity.pdbx_description
1 polymer ?
#
loop_
_entity_poly.entity_id
_entity_poly.type
_entity_poly.pdbx_seq_one_letter_code
_entity_poly.pdbx_strand_id
1 'polypeptide(L)' 'MTTHFITAEIDLQETPIELQKQIQNQLEEHGQALRWAVTKIDQQKQKATIEAVVTKES' A
#
# COMPACT_ATOMS: atom_id res chain seq x y z
N MET A 1 -16.56 11.92 6.11
CA MET A 1 -15.66 11.02 5.34
C MET A 1 -14.67 11.85 4.52
N THR A 2 -13.40 11.57 4.65
CA THR A 2 -12.36 12.31 3.95
C THR A 2 -11.53 11.33 3.12
N THR A 3 -11.28 11.69 1.86
CA THR A 3 -10.50 10.86 0.95
C THR A 3 -9.09 11.42 0.83
N HIS A 4 -8.10 10.54 0.96
CA HIS A 4 -6.70 10.91 0.87
C HIS A 4 -5.97 10.05 -0.14
N PHE A 5 -5.06 10.66 -0.87
CA PHE A 5 -4.14 9.95 -1.74
C PHE A 5 -2.82 9.79 -0.98
N ILE A 6 -2.35 8.55 -0.85
CA ILE A 6 -1.12 8.28 -0.11
C ILE A 6 -0.17 7.45 -0.97
N THR A 7 1.13 7.59 -0.66
CA THR A 7 2.19 6.79 -1.24
C THR A 7 2.93 6.11 -0.10
N ALA A 8 3.14 4.81 -0.22
CA ALA A 8 3.84 4.03 0.79
C ALA A 8 4.90 3.14 0.15
N GLU A 9 5.96 2.87 0.89
CA GLU A 9 7.01 1.96 0.46
C GLU A 9 6.96 0.73 1.35
N ILE A 10 6.92 -0.45 0.74
CA ILE A 10 6.73 -1.73 1.43
C ILE A 10 7.81 -2.69 0.98
N ASP A 11 8.34 -3.47 1.93
CA ASP A 11 9.33 -4.50 1.61
C ASP A 11 8.72 -5.57 0.72
N LEU A 12 9.48 -5.98 -0.30
CA LEU A 12 9.05 -7.09 -1.14
C LEU A 12 9.00 -8.37 -0.33
N GLN A 13 7.96 -9.16 -0.58
CA GLN A 13 7.77 -10.44 0.08
C GLN A 13 8.08 -11.58 -0.88
N GLU A 14 8.25 -12.79 -0.36
CA GLU A 14 8.59 -13.94 -1.18
C GLU A 14 7.43 -14.36 -2.09
N THR A 15 6.20 -14.11 -1.67
CA THR A 15 5.03 -14.49 -2.45
C THR A 15 4.13 -13.30 -2.69
N PRO A 16 3.38 -13.29 -3.82
CA PRO A 16 2.42 -12.21 -4.08
C PRO A 16 1.33 -12.10 -3.02
N ILE A 17 0.92 -13.21 -2.42
CA ILE A 17 -0.10 -13.20 -1.38
C ILE A 17 0.40 -12.48 -0.14
N GLU A 18 1.63 -12.74 0.27
CA GLU A 18 2.22 -12.05 1.43
C GLU A 18 2.38 -10.56 1.17
N LEU A 19 2.80 -10.20 -0.03
CA LEU A 19 2.92 -8.80 -0.39
C LEU A 19 1.56 -8.11 -0.32
N GLN A 20 0.53 -8.74 -0.85
CA GLN A 20 -0.83 -8.19 -0.82
C GLN A 20 -1.31 -7.97 0.61
N LYS A 21 -1.06 -8.93 1.50
CA LYS A 21 -1.42 -8.80 2.90
C LYS A 21 -0.71 -7.64 3.58
N GLN A 22 0.58 -7.47 3.30
CA GLN A 22 1.35 -6.37 3.85
C GLN A 22 0.83 -5.03 3.36
N ILE A 23 0.49 -4.95 2.08
CA ILE A 23 -0.07 -3.73 1.52
C ILE A 23 -1.38 -3.37 2.22
N GLN A 24 -2.28 -4.33 2.37
CA GLN A 24 -3.55 -4.09 3.02
C GLN A 24 -3.38 -3.65 4.47
N ASN A 25 -2.50 -4.32 5.22
CA ASN A 25 -2.23 -3.96 6.61
C ASN A 25 -1.69 -2.54 6.72
N GLN A 26 -0.77 -2.18 5.85
CA GLN A 26 -0.18 -0.85 5.86
C GLN A 26 -1.21 0.22 5.54
N LEU A 27 -2.06 -0.04 4.56
CA LEU A 27 -3.07 0.93 4.14
C LEU A 27 -4.16 1.10 5.20
N GLU A 28 -4.52 0.04 5.91
CA GLU A 28 -5.53 0.11 6.96
C GLU A 28 -5.11 1.03 8.10
N GLU A 29 -3.83 1.22 8.32
CA GLU A 29 -3.35 2.18 9.31
C GLU A 29 -3.69 3.62 8.93
N HIS A 30 -3.88 3.88 7.65
CA HIS A 30 -4.20 5.22 7.14
C HIS A 30 -5.69 5.43 6.94
N GLY A 31 -6.49 4.36 6.93
CA GLY A 31 -7.92 4.42 6.70
C GLY A 31 -8.37 3.22 5.89
N GLN A 32 -9.60 3.28 5.38
CA GLN A 32 -10.12 2.22 4.52
C GLN A 32 -9.61 2.41 3.10
N ALA A 33 -8.90 1.42 2.57
CA ALA A 33 -8.38 1.49 1.21
C ALA A 33 -9.52 1.27 0.22
N LEU A 34 -9.71 2.23 -0.67
CA LEU A 34 -10.68 2.14 -1.76
C LEU A 34 -10.07 1.48 -2.98
N ARG A 35 -8.82 1.83 -3.27
CA ARG A 35 -8.07 1.24 -4.37
C ARG A 35 -6.58 1.50 -4.13
N TRP A 36 -5.76 0.63 -4.72
CA TRP A 36 -4.32 0.80 -4.64
C TRP A 36 -3.67 0.11 -5.83
N ALA A 37 -2.42 0.49 -6.10
CA ALA A 37 -1.63 -0.11 -7.17
C ALA A 37 -0.16 -0.05 -6.81
N VAL A 38 0.60 -1.03 -7.31
CA VAL A 38 2.05 -1.01 -7.23
C VAL A 38 2.54 -0.21 -8.43
N THR A 39 3.22 0.90 -8.17
CA THR A 39 3.66 1.80 -9.23
C THR A 39 5.14 1.67 -9.54
N LYS A 40 5.93 1.09 -8.65
CA LYS A 40 7.36 0.94 -8.85
C LYS A 40 7.87 -0.23 -8.02
N ILE A 41 8.81 -0.98 -8.56
CA ILE A 41 9.51 -2.04 -7.84
C ILE A 41 11.00 -1.78 -7.96
N ASP A 42 11.68 -1.75 -6.80
CA ASP A 42 13.12 -1.63 -6.74
C ASP A 42 13.69 -2.96 -6.25
N GLN A 43 14.22 -3.73 -7.17
CA GLN A 43 14.73 -5.06 -6.84
C GLN A 43 16.03 -5.01 -6.04
N GLN A 44 16.83 -3.98 -6.21
CA GLN A 44 18.08 -3.85 -5.47
C GLN A 44 17.80 -3.59 -3.98
N LYS A 45 16.84 -2.74 -3.70
CA LYS A 45 16.47 -2.43 -2.32
C LYS A 45 15.40 -3.36 -1.76
N GLN A 46 14.82 -4.21 -2.62
CA GLN A 46 13.73 -5.10 -2.24
C GLN A 46 12.53 -4.32 -1.70
N LYS A 47 12.15 -3.28 -2.42
CA LYS A 47 11.05 -2.39 -2.03
C LYS A 47 10.04 -2.24 -3.16
N ALA A 48 8.78 -2.09 -2.79
CA ALA A 48 7.70 -1.76 -3.73
C ALA A 48 7.07 -0.44 -3.31
N THR A 49 6.80 0.41 -4.29
CA THR A 49 6.10 1.67 -4.05
C THR A 49 4.63 1.48 -4.37
N ILE A 50 3.78 1.81 -3.42
CA ILE A 50 2.33 1.63 -3.52
C ILE A 50 1.68 3.00 -3.51
N GLU A 51 0.77 3.24 -4.45
CA GLU A 51 -0.07 4.42 -4.43
C GLU A 51 -1.49 3.98 -4.16
N ALA A 52 -2.17 4.68 -3.26
CA ALA A 52 -3.48 4.25 -2.81
C ALA A 52 -4.39 5.43 -2.52
N VAL A 53 -5.68 5.19 -2.63
CA VAL A 53 -6.72 6.11 -2.21
C VAL A 53 -7.40 5.49 -0.99
N VAL A 54 -7.38 6.22 0.12
CA VAL A 54 -7.98 5.76 1.37
C VAL A 54 -9.00 6.78 1.86
N THR A 55 -9.97 6.29 2.64
CA THR A 55 -10.94 7.18 3.30
C THR A 55 -10.80 7.05 4.80
N LYS A 56 -10.99 8.16 5.49
CA LYS A 56 -11.08 8.19 6.94
C LYS A 56 -12.39 8.79 7.34
N GLU A 57 -12.99 8.21 8.37
CA GLU A 57 -14.13 8.85 9.01
C GLU A 57 -13.62 9.90 9.98
N SER A 58 -14.16 11.09 9.87
CA SER A 58 -13.77 12.19 10.73
C SER A 58 -14.73 12.33 11.89
#